data_a9e81794bf708069581efdfd1b013c8f
#
_entry.id   a9e81794bf708069581efdfd1b013c8f
#
_cell.length_a   1.000
_cell.length_b   1.000
_cell.length_c   1.000
_cell.angle_alpha   90.00
_cell.angle_beta   90.00
_cell.angle_gamma   90.00
#
_symmetry.space_group_name_H-M   'P 1'
#
loop_
_entity.id
_entity.type
_entity.pdbx_description
1 polymer ?
#
loop_
_entity_poly.entity_id
_entity_poly.type
_entity_poly.pdbx_seq_one_letter_code
_entity_poly.pdbx_strand_id
1 'polypeptide(L)'
;MKIIFKFLSLALLLTIPLSSCSIPKIVNPLNTPKAATQIDARVFATIEQMHVEYPYSRQLAAKASGLLVMPLVTEAGFGVGAGYGRGALVVNGSVKNYYSSISANTGIQLGAQQYAHVLFFMTDTALTQFEHSMGFSAGGDLEYITPSISESLKIETLTTLSPVIALVFGQAGLKVGATLEGSKYTKLRF
;
A
#
# COMPACT_ATOMS: atom_id res chain seq x y z
N MET A 1 52.31 70.70 -3.13
CA MET A 1 52.45 69.56 -2.23
C MET A 1 51.19 68.71 -2.50
N LYS A 2 51.26 67.77 -3.47
CA LYS A 2 50.11 66.89 -3.88
C LYS A 2 50.58 65.44 -3.77
N ILE A 3 50.07 64.75 -2.80
CA ILE A 3 50.34 63.32 -2.57
C ILE A 3 49.38 62.53 -3.44
N ILE A 4 49.95 61.80 -4.44
CA ILE A 4 49.19 60.93 -5.34
C ILE A 4 49.20 59.53 -4.73
N PHE A 5 48.06 59.09 -4.18
CA PHE A 5 47.84 57.72 -3.71
C PHE A 5 47.62 56.82 -4.91
N LYS A 6 48.57 55.94 -5.25
CA LYS A 6 48.40 54.85 -6.22
C LYS A 6 47.66 53.68 -5.54
N PHE A 7 46.43 53.49 -5.88
CA PHE A 7 45.71 52.26 -5.56
C PHE A 7 46.16 51.14 -6.51
N LEU A 8 46.94 50.22 -5.99
CA LEU A 8 47.29 48.97 -6.67
C LEU A 8 46.18 47.95 -6.41
N SER A 9 45.26 47.78 -7.38
CA SER A 9 44.18 46.80 -7.32
C SER A 9 44.77 45.43 -7.65
N LEU A 10 44.96 44.59 -6.61
CA LEU A 10 45.34 43.19 -6.76
C LEU A 10 44.06 42.34 -6.97
N ALA A 11 43.70 42.09 -8.24
CA ALA A 11 42.62 41.19 -8.60
C ALA A 11 43.08 39.72 -8.40
N LEU A 12 42.73 39.15 -7.24
CA LEU A 12 42.93 37.75 -6.96
C LEU A 12 41.81 36.97 -7.66
N LEU A 13 42.10 36.37 -8.84
CA LEU A 13 41.21 35.43 -9.53
C LEU A 13 41.12 34.15 -8.70
N LEU A 14 40.06 34.03 -7.90
CA LEU A 14 39.70 32.78 -7.20
C LEU A 14 39.07 31.80 -8.19
N THR A 15 39.87 30.93 -8.79
CA THR A 15 39.40 29.82 -9.62
C THR A 15 38.81 28.75 -8.69
N ILE A 16 37.48 28.75 -8.51
CA ILE A 16 36.75 27.71 -7.82
C ILE A 16 36.66 26.52 -8.77
N PRO A 17 37.24 25.35 -8.47
CA PRO A 17 37.00 24.17 -9.26
C PRO A 17 35.53 23.76 -9.06
N LEU A 18 34.71 23.80 -10.12
CA LEU A 18 33.41 23.16 -10.16
C LEU A 18 33.64 21.64 -10.09
N SER A 19 33.73 21.12 -8.85
CA SER A 19 33.61 19.71 -8.64
C SER A 19 32.19 19.32 -9.06
N SER A 20 32.09 18.63 -10.19
CA SER A 20 30.87 17.99 -10.67
C SER A 20 30.45 16.95 -9.63
N CYS A 21 29.62 17.36 -8.67
CA CYS A 21 28.91 16.44 -7.81
C CYS A 21 27.93 15.66 -8.69
N SER A 22 28.31 14.45 -9.07
CA SER A 22 27.37 13.46 -9.59
C SER A 22 26.27 13.33 -8.52
N ILE A 23 25.06 13.75 -8.87
CA ILE A 23 23.88 13.59 -8.01
C ILE A 23 23.75 12.07 -7.78
N PRO A 24 23.91 11.57 -6.54
CA PRO A 24 23.70 10.17 -6.27
C PRO A 24 22.28 9.85 -6.68
N LYS A 25 22.13 8.81 -7.53
CA LYS A 25 20.83 8.31 -7.93
C LYS A 25 20.08 8.06 -6.63
N ILE A 26 19.02 8.84 -6.34
CA ILE A 26 18.22 8.71 -5.12
C ILE A 26 17.53 7.37 -5.24
N VAL A 27 18.17 6.33 -4.73
CA VAL A 27 17.55 5.01 -4.57
C VAL A 27 16.56 5.20 -3.43
N ASN A 28 15.26 5.13 -3.75
CA ASN A 28 14.25 5.18 -2.72
C ASN A 28 14.48 3.96 -1.79
N PRO A 29 14.88 4.15 -0.51
CA PRO A 29 15.24 3.06 0.40
C PRO A 29 14.05 2.12 0.66
N LEU A 30 12.86 2.56 0.32
CA LEU A 30 11.63 1.78 0.44
C LEU A 30 11.43 0.79 -0.72
N ASN A 31 12.15 0.95 -1.83
CA ASN A 31 12.01 0.13 -3.04
C ASN A 31 13.34 -0.57 -3.37
N THR A 32 13.83 -1.38 -2.46
CA THR A 32 15.03 -2.20 -2.64
C THR A 32 14.65 -3.69 -2.72
N PRO A 33 15.47 -4.55 -3.33
CA PRO A 33 15.24 -6.01 -3.30
C PRO A 33 15.05 -6.57 -1.88
N LYS A 34 15.77 -6.03 -0.90
CA LYS A 34 15.60 -6.39 0.51
C LYS A 34 14.20 -6.02 1.02
N ALA A 35 13.67 -4.87 0.62
CA ALA A 35 12.32 -4.46 0.97
C ALA A 35 11.26 -5.37 0.32
N ALA A 36 11.48 -5.82 -0.92
CA ALA A 36 10.63 -6.79 -1.59
C ALA A 36 10.55 -8.11 -0.79
N THR A 37 11.69 -8.71 -0.43
CA THR A 37 11.75 -9.94 0.37
C THR A 37 11.03 -9.80 1.72
N GLN A 38 11.12 -8.62 2.36
CA GLN A 38 10.40 -8.37 3.61
C GLN A 38 8.89 -8.28 3.41
N ILE A 39 8.43 -7.73 2.27
CA ILE A 39 7.02 -7.70 1.91
C ILE A 39 6.54 -9.14 1.69
N ASP A 40 7.27 -9.95 0.93
CA ASP A 40 6.92 -11.34 0.66
C ASP A 40 6.70 -12.13 1.96
N ALA A 41 7.66 -12.08 2.87
CA ALA A 41 7.56 -12.78 4.15
C ALA A 41 6.32 -12.37 4.94
N ARG A 42 6.00 -11.06 4.98
CA ARG A 42 4.80 -10.55 5.67
C ARG A 42 3.52 -10.95 4.96
N VAL A 43 3.50 -10.91 3.63
CA VAL A 43 2.34 -11.31 2.81
C VAL A 43 1.95 -12.75 3.09
N PHE A 44 2.91 -13.68 3.03
CA PHE A 44 2.61 -15.09 3.30
C PHE A 44 2.22 -15.34 4.76
N ALA A 45 2.89 -14.69 5.72
CA ALA A 45 2.50 -14.78 7.13
C ALA A 45 1.07 -14.26 7.35
N THR A 46 0.68 -13.18 6.67
CA THR A 46 -0.67 -12.61 6.75
C THR A 46 -1.72 -13.54 6.14
N ILE A 47 -1.41 -14.22 5.03
CA ILE A 47 -2.30 -15.22 4.43
C ILE A 47 -2.54 -16.38 5.41
N GLU A 48 -1.47 -16.88 6.04
CA GLU A 48 -1.61 -17.96 7.04
C GLU A 48 -2.40 -17.50 8.25
N GLN A 49 -2.13 -16.32 8.79
CA GLN A 49 -2.91 -15.74 9.88
C GLN A 49 -4.39 -15.64 9.50
N MET A 50 -4.70 -15.09 8.33
CA MET A 50 -6.06 -14.99 7.81
C MET A 50 -6.76 -16.36 7.76
N HIS A 51 -6.07 -17.38 7.30
CA HIS A 51 -6.61 -18.73 7.19
C HIS A 51 -6.84 -19.41 8.54
N VAL A 52 -6.08 -19.01 9.56
CA VAL A 52 -6.29 -19.48 10.95
C VAL A 52 -7.46 -18.76 11.61
N GLU A 53 -7.51 -17.44 11.49
CA GLU A 53 -8.55 -16.63 12.13
C GLU A 53 -9.91 -16.76 11.42
N TYR A 54 -9.88 -16.93 10.08
CA TYR A 54 -11.06 -17.00 9.21
C TYR A 54 -10.98 -18.22 8.28
N PRO A 55 -11.30 -19.43 8.78
CA PRO A 55 -11.13 -20.69 8.00
C PRO A 55 -11.83 -20.70 6.64
N TYR A 56 -12.95 -19.98 6.49
CA TYR A 56 -13.68 -19.83 5.23
C TYR A 56 -12.84 -19.09 4.15
N SER A 57 -11.86 -18.30 4.56
CA SER A 57 -10.98 -17.58 3.64
C SER A 57 -10.16 -18.51 2.73
N ARG A 58 -9.91 -19.77 3.16
CA ARG A 58 -9.26 -20.79 2.32
C ARG A 58 -10.09 -21.10 1.08
N GLN A 59 -11.41 -21.21 1.24
CA GLN A 59 -12.32 -21.51 0.12
C GLN A 59 -12.43 -20.30 -0.82
N LEU A 60 -12.43 -19.06 -0.28
CA LEU A 60 -12.39 -17.85 -1.09
C LEU A 60 -11.08 -17.77 -1.87
N ALA A 61 -9.94 -18.00 -1.22
CA ALA A 61 -8.63 -17.98 -1.86
C ALA A 61 -8.52 -19.03 -2.98
N ALA A 62 -9.09 -20.22 -2.77
CA ALA A 62 -9.07 -21.28 -3.78
C ALA A 62 -9.93 -20.96 -5.02
N LYS A 63 -10.95 -20.11 -4.90
CA LYS A 63 -11.82 -19.67 -6.00
C LYS A 63 -11.35 -18.37 -6.66
N ALA A 64 -10.47 -17.61 -6.00
CA ALA A 64 -10.02 -16.32 -6.51
C ALA A 64 -8.94 -16.48 -7.60
N SER A 65 -9.01 -15.67 -8.64
CA SER A 65 -7.98 -15.55 -9.67
C SER A 65 -6.69 -14.90 -9.15
N GLY A 66 -6.78 -14.14 -8.03
CA GLY A 66 -5.63 -13.52 -7.36
C GLY A 66 -6.01 -12.85 -6.06
N LEU A 67 -5.01 -12.60 -5.22
CA LEU A 67 -5.13 -11.99 -3.90
C LEU A 67 -4.22 -10.76 -3.81
N LEU A 68 -4.78 -9.58 -3.56
CA LEU A 68 -3.96 -8.44 -3.15
C LEU A 68 -3.91 -8.44 -1.62
N VAL A 69 -2.73 -8.66 -1.06
CA VAL A 69 -2.52 -8.76 0.39
C VAL A 69 -1.77 -7.53 0.88
N MET A 70 -2.36 -6.81 1.82
CA MET A 70 -1.77 -5.69 2.54
C MET A 70 -1.56 -6.09 4.01
N PRO A 71 -0.35 -6.56 4.37
CA PRO A 71 -0.07 -7.09 5.71
C PRO A 71 -0.22 -6.09 6.83
N LEU A 72 0.05 -4.81 6.53
CA LEU A 72 -0.05 -3.74 7.50
C LEU A 72 -0.39 -2.43 6.80
N VAL A 73 -1.54 -1.88 7.13
CA VAL A 73 -1.92 -0.51 6.84
C VAL A 73 -1.96 0.25 8.15
N THR A 74 -1.30 1.39 8.19
CA THR A 74 -1.36 2.31 9.33
C THR A 74 -2.14 3.53 8.90
N GLU A 75 -3.19 3.84 9.62
CA GLU A 75 -3.99 5.05 9.45
C GLU A 75 -3.85 5.93 10.68
N ALA A 76 -3.77 7.24 10.46
CA ALA A 76 -3.79 8.23 11.52
C ALA A 76 -4.53 9.47 11.05
N GLY A 77 -5.19 10.17 11.98
CA GLY A 77 -5.89 11.40 11.64
C GLY A 77 -6.62 12.08 12.80
N PHE A 78 -6.99 13.32 12.51
CA PHE A 78 -7.81 14.17 13.34
C PHE A 78 -8.78 14.94 12.45
N GLY A 79 -10.06 14.56 12.44
CA GLY A 79 -11.06 15.12 11.52
C GLY A 79 -10.85 14.69 10.05
N VAL A 80 -9.61 14.67 9.58
CA VAL A 80 -9.18 14.09 8.30
C VAL A 80 -8.09 13.07 8.62
N GLY A 81 -8.19 11.88 8.06
CA GLY A 81 -7.21 10.79 8.24
C GLY A 81 -6.54 10.41 6.93
N ALA A 82 -5.34 9.91 7.05
CA ALA A 82 -4.60 9.29 5.96
C ALA A 82 -4.05 7.94 6.39
N GLY A 83 -4.02 6.99 5.45
CA GLY A 83 -3.47 5.67 5.65
C GLY A 83 -2.42 5.34 4.61
N TYR A 84 -1.47 4.50 5.00
CA TYR A 84 -0.45 3.97 4.12
C TYR A 84 -0.14 2.52 4.45
N GLY A 85 0.00 1.71 3.42
CA GLY A 85 0.43 0.33 3.51
C GLY A 85 1.23 -0.11 2.30
N ARG A 86 1.92 -1.25 2.42
CA ARG A 86 2.58 -1.92 1.30
C ARG A 86 2.29 -3.41 1.36
N GLY A 87 2.12 -4.00 0.19
CA GLY A 87 1.80 -5.41 0.06
C GLY A 87 2.11 -5.94 -1.33
N ALA A 88 1.54 -7.09 -1.64
CA ALA A 88 1.78 -7.74 -2.92
C ALA A 88 0.52 -8.41 -3.48
N LEU A 89 0.48 -8.48 -4.79
CA LEU A 89 -0.46 -9.31 -5.53
C LEU A 89 0.12 -10.72 -5.65
N VAL A 90 -0.63 -11.68 -5.14
CA VAL A 90 -0.31 -13.12 -5.19
C VAL A 90 -1.25 -13.76 -6.22
N VAL A 91 -0.67 -14.46 -7.19
CA VAL A 91 -1.38 -15.21 -8.22
C VAL A 91 -0.78 -16.61 -8.29
N ASN A 92 -1.60 -17.64 -8.27
CA ASN A 92 -1.16 -19.03 -8.26
C ASN A 92 -0.09 -19.33 -7.17
N GLY A 93 -0.28 -18.77 -5.96
CA GLY A 93 0.62 -18.99 -4.83
C GLY A 93 1.97 -18.27 -4.91
N SER A 94 2.18 -17.41 -5.89
CA SER A 94 3.43 -16.68 -6.09
C SER A 94 3.21 -15.17 -6.15
N VAL A 95 4.15 -14.39 -5.61
CA VAL A 95 4.12 -12.93 -5.72
C VAL A 95 4.36 -12.51 -7.17
N LYS A 96 3.40 -11.80 -7.75
CA LYS A 96 3.46 -11.29 -9.12
C LYS A 96 3.92 -9.84 -9.20
N ASN A 97 3.41 -8.99 -8.33
CA ASN A 97 3.70 -7.55 -8.29
C ASN A 97 3.53 -7.01 -6.87
N TYR A 98 4.18 -5.88 -6.60
CA TYR A 98 4.07 -5.16 -5.33
C TYR A 98 3.25 -3.90 -5.49
N TYR A 99 2.53 -3.53 -4.42
CA TYR A 99 1.66 -2.37 -4.40
C TYR A 99 1.80 -1.58 -3.10
N SER A 100 1.59 -0.27 -3.20
CA SER A 100 1.27 0.57 -2.05
C SER A 100 -0.23 0.86 -2.02
N SER A 101 -0.78 0.96 -0.82
CA SER A 101 -2.11 1.49 -0.55
C SER A 101 -1.98 2.86 0.10
N ILE A 102 -2.75 3.81 -0.39
CA ILE A 102 -2.94 5.12 0.24
C ILE A 102 -4.44 5.29 0.42
N SER A 103 -4.87 5.60 1.63
CA SER A 103 -6.26 5.94 1.94
C SER A 103 -6.37 7.36 2.45
N ALA A 104 -7.50 7.99 2.13
CA ALA A 104 -7.91 9.26 2.71
C ALA A 104 -9.34 9.11 3.21
N ASN A 105 -9.56 9.44 4.46
CA ASN A 105 -10.87 9.39 5.07
C ASN A 105 -11.19 10.70 5.81
N THR A 106 -12.46 11.04 5.84
CA THR A 106 -12.99 12.15 6.64
C THR A 106 -13.85 11.57 7.75
N GLY A 107 -13.57 11.94 8.98
CA GLY A 107 -14.35 11.48 10.13
C GLY A 107 -13.93 12.20 11.41
N ILE A 108 -14.86 12.30 12.34
CA ILE A 108 -14.66 12.98 13.64
C ILE A 108 -13.70 12.16 14.57
N GLN A 109 -12.91 11.25 14.01
CA GLN A 109 -12.16 10.27 14.78
C GLN A 109 -10.74 10.77 15.02
N LEU A 110 -10.40 10.87 16.31
CA LEU A 110 -9.06 11.05 16.82
C LEU A 110 -8.39 9.70 16.96
N GLY A 111 -7.22 9.53 16.39
CA GLY A 111 -6.41 8.37 16.70
C GLY A 111 -5.62 7.78 15.55
N ALA A 112 -4.97 6.69 15.86
CA ALA A 112 -4.27 5.83 14.91
C ALA A 112 -4.81 4.41 15.03
N GLN A 113 -4.85 3.71 13.90
CA GLN A 113 -5.17 2.28 13.84
C GLN A 113 -4.23 1.57 12.88
N GLN A 114 -4.08 0.28 13.09
CA GLN A 114 -3.39 -0.62 12.20
C GLN A 114 -4.30 -1.80 11.86
N TYR A 115 -4.24 -2.26 10.63
CA TYR A 115 -5.01 -3.42 10.18
C TYR A 115 -4.33 -4.07 8.98
N ALA A 116 -4.69 -5.33 8.73
CA ALA A 116 -4.43 -6.03 7.51
C ALA A 116 -5.69 -6.10 6.65
N HIS A 117 -5.53 -6.18 5.33
CA HIS A 117 -6.64 -6.53 4.46
C HIS A 117 -6.19 -7.34 3.25
N VAL A 118 -7.14 -8.12 2.74
CA VAL A 118 -6.96 -8.91 1.52
C VAL A 118 -8.13 -8.62 0.58
N LEU A 119 -7.80 -8.29 -0.69
CA LEU A 119 -8.78 -8.26 -1.77
C LEU A 119 -8.69 -9.57 -2.54
N PHE A 120 -9.80 -10.28 -2.63
CA PHE A 120 -9.96 -11.48 -3.43
C PHE A 120 -10.56 -11.09 -4.76
N PHE A 121 -9.82 -11.24 -5.85
CA PHE A 121 -10.32 -11.04 -7.21
C PHE A 121 -11.00 -12.32 -7.67
N MET A 122 -12.34 -12.35 -7.64
CA MET A 122 -13.12 -13.57 -7.91
C MET A 122 -13.21 -13.90 -9.39
N THR A 123 -12.82 -12.99 -10.28
CA THR A 123 -12.82 -13.18 -11.72
C THR A 123 -11.52 -12.73 -12.37
N ASP A 124 -11.13 -13.38 -13.47
CA ASP A 124 -9.95 -12.96 -14.25
C ASP A 124 -10.09 -11.54 -14.81
N THR A 125 -11.32 -11.15 -15.15
CA THR A 125 -11.63 -9.80 -15.61
C THR A 125 -11.31 -8.76 -14.55
N ALA A 126 -11.74 -8.97 -13.29
CA ALA A 126 -11.45 -8.06 -12.19
C ALA A 126 -9.96 -7.98 -11.89
N LEU A 127 -9.26 -9.12 -11.89
CA LEU A 127 -7.82 -9.17 -11.72
C LEU A 127 -7.09 -8.40 -12.83
N THR A 128 -7.47 -8.63 -14.09
CA THR A 128 -6.87 -7.97 -15.25
C THR A 128 -7.10 -6.45 -15.21
N GLN A 129 -8.30 -6.01 -14.89
CA GLN A 129 -8.62 -4.59 -14.73
C GLN A 129 -7.78 -3.95 -13.63
N PHE A 130 -7.61 -4.62 -12.49
CA PHE A 130 -6.75 -4.17 -11.42
C PHE A 130 -5.29 -4.02 -11.88
N GLU A 131 -4.73 -5.01 -12.54
CA GLU A 131 -3.33 -5.01 -12.98
C GLU A 131 -3.01 -3.94 -14.03
N HIS A 132 -3.96 -3.61 -14.90
CA HIS A 132 -3.79 -2.62 -15.96
C HIS A 132 -4.16 -1.19 -15.53
N SER A 133 -4.82 -1.04 -14.39
CA SER A 133 -5.14 0.29 -13.87
C SER A 133 -3.86 1.04 -13.45
N MET A 134 -3.77 2.34 -13.76
CA MET A 134 -2.71 3.24 -13.26
C MET A 134 -2.93 3.65 -11.79
N GLY A 135 -3.71 2.88 -11.06
CA GLY A 135 -4.11 3.12 -9.68
C GLY A 135 -5.55 2.70 -9.49
N PHE A 136 -5.74 1.51 -8.97
CA PHE A 136 -7.08 1.02 -8.62
C PHE A 136 -7.57 1.76 -7.39
N SER A 137 -8.79 2.29 -7.47
CA SER A 137 -9.46 2.91 -6.32
C SER A 137 -10.52 1.95 -5.79
N ALA A 138 -10.43 1.62 -4.51
CA ALA A 138 -11.49 0.92 -3.83
C ALA A 138 -12.71 1.86 -3.68
N GLY A 139 -13.83 1.46 -4.23
CA GLY A 139 -15.08 2.22 -4.22
C GLY A 139 -16.27 1.33 -3.93
N GLY A 140 -17.47 1.77 -4.26
CA GLY A 140 -18.74 1.10 -3.96
C GLY A 140 -18.96 -0.29 -4.57
N ASP A 141 -18.06 -0.74 -5.45
CA ASP A 141 -18.15 -2.06 -6.10
C ASP A 141 -17.44 -3.17 -5.30
N LEU A 142 -16.94 -2.86 -4.09
CA LEU A 142 -16.32 -3.83 -3.20
C LEU A 142 -17.32 -4.39 -2.21
N GLU A 143 -17.47 -5.70 -2.19
CA GLU A 143 -18.20 -6.38 -1.10
C GLU A 143 -17.27 -6.57 0.10
N TYR A 144 -17.67 -6.02 1.25
CA TYR A 144 -16.93 -6.15 2.49
C TYR A 144 -17.43 -7.35 3.28
N ILE A 145 -16.52 -8.27 3.59
CA ILE A 145 -16.79 -9.32 4.57
C ILE A 145 -16.29 -8.85 5.93
N THR A 146 -17.24 -8.64 6.86
CA THR A 146 -16.91 -8.51 8.27
C THR A 146 -16.92 -9.86 8.95
N PRO A 147 -16.14 -10.07 10.01
CA PRO A 147 -16.10 -11.34 10.74
C PRO A 147 -17.46 -11.87 11.18
N SER A 148 -18.40 -10.98 11.47
CA SER A 148 -19.77 -11.32 11.90
C SER A 148 -20.69 -11.79 10.77
N ILE A 149 -20.38 -11.48 9.52
CA ILE A 149 -21.21 -11.87 8.36
C ILE A 149 -20.82 -13.26 7.85
N SER A 150 -19.59 -13.68 8.09
CA SER A 150 -19.00 -14.90 7.51
C SER A 150 -19.60 -16.22 8.02
N GLU A 151 -20.21 -16.24 9.21
CA GLU A 151 -20.83 -17.46 9.75
C GLU A 151 -22.20 -17.76 9.14
N SER A 152 -22.87 -16.78 8.55
CA SER A 152 -24.26 -16.89 8.07
C SER A 152 -24.41 -16.92 6.55
N LEU A 153 -23.40 -16.50 5.78
CA LEU A 153 -23.45 -16.46 4.31
C LEU A 153 -22.71 -17.65 3.71
N LYS A 154 -23.38 -18.39 2.82
CA LYS A 154 -22.71 -19.40 2.00
C LYS A 154 -21.74 -18.73 1.05
N ILE A 155 -20.53 -19.27 0.91
CA ILE A 155 -19.47 -18.73 0.04
C ILE A 155 -19.94 -18.60 -1.42
N GLU A 156 -20.84 -19.50 -1.87
CA GLU A 156 -21.45 -19.43 -3.19
C GLU A 156 -22.21 -18.12 -3.41
N THR A 157 -22.89 -17.63 -2.36
CA THR A 157 -23.62 -16.35 -2.44
C THR A 157 -22.67 -15.18 -2.53
N LEU A 158 -21.59 -15.15 -1.74
CA LEU A 158 -20.57 -14.09 -1.76
C LEU A 158 -19.86 -13.98 -3.11
N THR A 159 -19.48 -15.12 -3.71
CA THR A 159 -18.76 -15.14 -5.00
C THR A 159 -19.67 -14.74 -6.18
N THR A 160 -20.98 -14.79 -6.02
CA THR A 160 -21.95 -14.37 -7.03
C THR A 160 -22.27 -12.88 -6.95
N LEU A 161 -22.07 -12.27 -5.77
CA LEU A 161 -22.48 -10.88 -5.49
C LEU A 161 -21.46 -9.85 -5.97
N SER A 162 -20.15 -10.16 -5.94
CA SER A 162 -19.14 -9.17 -6.29
C SER A 162 -17.91 -9.76 -6.96
N PRO A 163 -17.37 -9.10 -8.01
CA PRO A 163 -16.14 -9.51 -8.67
C PRO A 163 -14.90 -9.32 -7.77
N VAL A 164 -14.99 -8.50 -6.71
CA VAL A 164 -13.92 -8.26 -5.74
C VAL A 164 -14.50 -8.29 -4.33
N ILE A 165 -13.93 -9.15 -3.49
CA ILE A 165 -14.31 -9.31 -2.09
C ILE A 165 -13.17 -8.81 -1.21
N ALA A 166 -13.49 -8.01 -0.18
CA ALA A 166 -12.51 -7.48 0.75
C ALA A 166 -12.70 -8.08 2.14
N LEU A 167 -11.62 -8.61 2.72
CA LEU A 167 -11.57 -9.03 4.12
C LEU A 167 -10.58 -8.13 4.88
N VAL A 168 -11.07 -7.45 5.93
CA VAL A 168 -10.26 -6.59 6.81
C VAL A 168 -10.19 -7.23 8.18
N PHE A 169 -8.97 -7.38 8.73
CA PHE A 169 -8.73 -8.08 9.99
C PHE A 169 -7.50 -7.57 10.74
N GLY A 170 -7.22 -8.12 11.91
CA GLY A 170 -6.05 -7.74 12.71
C GLY A 170 -6.08 -6.29 13.17
N GLN A 171 -7.27 -5.73 13.43
CA GLN A 171 -7.42 -4.33 13.80
C GLN A 171 -6.89 -4.06 15.20
N ALA A 172 -5.98 -3.09 15.31
CA ALA A 172 -5.42 -2.62 16.58
C ALA A 172 -5.35 -1.09 16.58
N GLY A 173 -5.63 -0.47 17.73
CA GLY A 173 -5.58 0.97 17.92
C GLY A 173 -6.87 1.53 18.54
N LEU A 174 -6.96 2.85 18.59
CA LEU A 174 -8.10 3.56 19.20
C LEU A 174 -9.32 3.63 18.28
N LYS A 175 -9.15 3.35 16.99
CA LYS A 175 -10.21 3.35 16.00
C LYS A 175 -10.55 1.91 15.62
N VAL A 176 -11.80 1.53 15.71
CA VAL A 176 -12.31 0.22 15.26
C VAL A 176 -13.24 0.45 14.08
N GLY A 177 -13.15 -0.40 13.05
CA GLY A 177 -14.00 -0.30 11.85
C GLY A 177 -13.30 0.35 10.66
N ALA A 178 -12.16 -0.21 10.26
CA ALA A 178 -11.49 0.19 9.02
C ALA A 178 -12.37 -0.13 7.81
N THR A 179 -12.51 0.84 6.91
CA THR A 179 -13.11 0.66 5.59
C THR A 179 -12.03 0.91 4.54
N LEU A 180 -12.17 0.29 3.37
CA LEU A 180 -11.25 0.50 2.26
C LEU A 180 -11.73 1.60 1.31
N GLU A 181 -12.88 2.22 1.60
CA GLU A 181 -13.38 3.37 0.84
C GLU A 181 -12.33 4.48 0.76
N GLY A 182 -12.15 5.04 -0.43
CA GLY A 182 -11.12 6.05 -0.66
C GLY A 182 -9.68 5.52 -0.68
N SER A 183 -9.48 4.20 -0.67
CA SER A 183 -8.15 3.61 -0.82
C SER A 183 -7.75 3.53 -2.29
N LYS A 184 -6.52 3.96 -2.59
CA LYS A 184 -5.90 3.86 -3.91
C LYS A 184 -4.68 2.95 -3.85
N TYR A 185 -4.64 1.98 -4.76
CA TYR A 185 -3.54 1.02 -4.88
C TYR A 185 -2.67 1.38 -6.09
N THR A 186 -1.37 1.52 -5.87
CA THR A 186 -0.41 1.89 -6.92
C THR A 186 0.73 0.88 -6.97
N LYS A 187 1.06 0.42 -8.17
CA LYS A 187 2.13 -0.56 -8.40
C LYS A 187 3.50 0.02 -8.03
N LEU A 188 4.27 -0.74 -7.25
CA LEU A 188 5.64 -0.41 -6.87
C LEU A 188 6.62 -1.05 -7.87
N ARG A 189 7.74 -0.37 -8.09
CA ARG A 189 8.89 -0.89 -8.86
C ARG A 189 10.08 -1.05 -7.92
N PHE A 190 10.62 -2.24 -7.87
CA PHE A 190 11.81 -2.59 -7.10
C PHE A 190 13.01 -2.80 -8.02
#